data_d4ac9417f6cb1c99a68d796d5b1cc0e9
#
_entry.id   d4ac9417f6cb1c99a68d796d5b1cc0e9
#
_cell.length_a   1.000
_cell.length_b   1.000
_cell.length_c   1.000
_cell.angle_alpha   90.00
_cell.angle_beta   90.00
_cell.angle_gamma   90.00
#
_symmetry.space_group_name_H-M   'P 1'
#
loop_
_entity.id
_entity.type
_entity.pdbx_description
1 polymer ?
#
loop_
_entity_poly.entity_id
_entity_poly.type
_entity_poly.pdbx_seq_one_letter_code
_entity_poly.pdbx_strand_id
1 'polypeptide(L)'
;MNSEHVTTDELIIKINSFPKVYVVRNRTYGVCVYQDYESYKKDKASWFMNIDPKATSIAQPFGCNFEGWPEDWSDSDYWNMSVDEAFDMADYLQDMIADLIDRYIATPVFLRDETILSSVTKEALLHQLKGAINNKNLSAEAREACLKYAHGVFNTLCLERDYEATVKPERGVEIVFPN
;
A
#
# COMPACT_ATOMS: atom_id res chain seq x y z
N MET A 1 0.68 -13.20 16.64
CA MET A 1 -0.31 -12.24 16.07
C MET A 1 -0.01 -12.15 14.58
N ASN A 2 -0.84 -12.74 13.75
CA ASN A 2 -0.72 -12.55 12.30
C ASN A 2 -1.08 -11.08 12.03
N SER A 3 -0.09 -10.24 11.76
CA SER A 3 -0.34 -8.91 11.21
C SER A 3 -0.83 -9.14 9.78
N GLU A 4 -2.14 -9.15 9.61
CA GLU A 4 -2.76 -9.24 8.30
C GLU A 4 -2.35 -7.99 7.52
N HIS A 5 -1.50 -8.16 6.51
CA HIS A 5 -1.13 -7.08 5.62
C HIS A 5 -2.38 -6.61 4.87
N VAL A 6 -2.53 -5.30 4.74
CA VAL A 6 -3.65 -4.70 4.03
C VAL A 6 -3.14 -4.10 2.72
N THR A 7 -3.57 -4.66 1.60
CA THR A 7 -3.27 -4.11 0.27
C THR A 7 -4.15 -2.89 -0.02
N THR A 8 -3.77 -2.09 -1.03
CA THR A 8 -4.57 -0.93 -1.45
C THR A 8 -5.98 -1.34 -1.90
N ASP A 9 -6.10 -2.44 -2.63
CA ASP A 9 -7.39 -2.93 -3.10
C ASP A 9 -8.25 -3.46 -1.95
N GLU A 10 -7.65 -4.16 -0.98
CA GLU A 10 -8.35 -4.61 0.23
C GLU A 10 -8.81 -3.43 1.09
N LEU A 11 -8.00 -2.38 1.23
CA LEU A 11 -8.40 -1.15 1.92
C LEU A 11 -9.65 -0.55 1.27
N ILE A 12 -9.63 -0.39 -0.07
CA ILE A 12 -10.75 0.17 -0.83
C ILE A 12 -12.00 -0.70 -0.68
N ILE A 13 -11.87 -2.02 -0.81
CA ILE A 13 -12.99 -2.95 -0.68
C ILE A 13 -13.59 -2.91 0.72
N LYS A 14 -12.74 -2.95 1.76
CA LYS A 14 -13.17 -2.95 3.16
C LYS A 14 -13.89 -1.64 3.52
N ILE A 15 -13.33 -0.48 3.15
CA ILE A 15 -13.98 0.80 3.46
C ILE A 15 -15.29 0.95 2.66
N ASN A 16 -15.32 0.56 1.38
CA ASN A 16 -16.56 0.57 0.59
C ASN A 16 -17.65 -0.41 1.10
N SER A 17 -17.32 -1.34 1.99
CA SER A 17 -18.30 -2.20 2.62
C SER A 17 -19.09 -1.52 3.75
N PHE A 18 -18.62 -0.39 4.25
CA PHE A 18 -19.35 0.41 5.23
C PHE A 18 -20.48 1.20 4.58
N PRO A 19 -21.59 1.42 5.29
CA PRO A 19 -22.69 2.22 4.77
C PRO A 19 -22.27 3.68 4.60
N LYS A 20 -22.75 4.32 3.54
CA LYS A 20 -22.56 5.76 3.30
C LYS A 20 -21.09 6.20 3.42
N VAL A 21 -20.19 5.40 2.87
CA VAL A 21 -18.79 5.72 2.64
C VAL A 21 -18.45 5.31 1.22
N TYR A 22 -17.70 6.13 0.52
CA TYR A 22 -17.27 5.81 -0.83
C TYR A 22 -15.79 6.07 -1.02
N VAL A 23 -15.08 5.08 -1.55
CA VAL A 23 -13.64 5.14 -1.75
C VAL A 23 -13.28 4.80 -3.18
N VAL A 24 -12.40 5.60 -3.76
CA VAL A 24 -11.85 5.33 -5.09
C VAL A 24 -10.33 5.50 -5.10
N ARG A 25 -9.71 4.81 -6.02
CA ARG A 25 -8.31 5.04 -6.36
C ARG A 25 -8.22 6.17 -7.37
N ASN A 26 -7.50 7.22 -7.01
CA ASN A 26 -7.20 8.35 -7.88
C ASN A 26 -5.71 8.32 -8.26
N ARG A 27 -5.39 8.54 -9.54
CA ARG A 27 -4.00 8.51 -10.02
C ARG A 27 -3.13 9.62 -9.42
N THR A 28 -3.72 10.76 -9.10
CA THR A 28 -3.02 11.95 -8.61
C THR A 28 -2.96 11.99 -7.09
N TYR A 29 -4.09 11.65 -6.44
CA TYR A 29 -4.28 11.84 -5.00
C TYR A 29 -4.21 10.53 -4.18
N GLY A 30 -4.00 9.38 -4.84
CA GLY A 30 -3.97 8.09 -4.16
C GLY A 30 -5.35 7.53 -3.86
N VAL A 31 -5.57 7.05 -2.64
CA VAL A 31 -6.88 6.55 -2.19
C VAL A 31 -7.68 7.71 -1.61
N CYS A 32 -8.78 8.06 -2.25
CA CYS A 32 -9.65 9.16 -1.85
C CYS A 32 -10.92 8.62 -1.19
N VAL A 33 -11.23 9.09 0.02
CA VAL A 33 -12.38 8.69 0.82
C VAL A 33 -13.40 9.83 0.85
N TYR A 34 -14.62 9.51 0.47
CA TYR A 34 -15.74 10.44 0.38
C TYR A 34 -16.81 10.05 1.41
N GLN A 35 -17.55 11.03 1.87
CA GLN A 35 -18.67 10.84 2.78
C GLN A 35 -19.67 9.79 2.26
N ASP A 36 -19.96 9.85 0.95
CA ASP A 36 -20.80 8.88 0.23
C ASP A 36 -20.60 8.95 -1.29
N TYR A 37 -21.31 8.11 -2.01
CA TYR A 37 -21.25 8.08 -3.48
C TYR A 37 -21.83 9.36 -4.14
N GLU A 38 -22.84 9.99 -3.54
CA GLU A 38 -23.45 11.21 -4.10
C GLU A 38 -22.48 12.40 -3.98
N SER A 39 -21.77 12.50 -2.88
CA SER A 39 -20.70 13.49 -2.69
C SER A 39 -19.61 13.34 -3.76
N TYR A 40 -19.15 12.11 -4.02
CA TYR A 40 -18.20 11.82 -5.10
C TYR A 40 -18.74 12.23 -6.48
N LYS A 41 -20.02 11.93 -6.78
CA LYS A 41 -20.64 12.29 -8.06
C LYS A 41 -20.77 13.79 -8.24
N LYS A 42 -21.10 14.50 -7.16
CA LYS A 42 -21.28 15.95 -7.17
C LYS A 42 -19.96 16.69 -7.37
N ASP A 43 -18.93 16.28 -6.65
CA ASP A 43 -17.60 16.87 -6.74
C ASP A 43 -16.52 15.83 -6.43
N LYS A 44 -15.69 15.52 -7.43
CA LYS A 44 -14.57 14.57 -7.28
C LYS A 44 -13.42 15.12 -6.43
N ALA A 45 -13.44 16.37 -6.02
CA ALA A 45 -12.49 16.98 -5.12
C ALA A 45 -13.02 17.06 -3.67
N SER A 46 -14.27 16.65 -3.40
CA SER A 46 -14.92 16.68 -2.08
C SER A 46 -14.56 15.50 -1.17
N TRP A 47 -13.41 14.86 -1.38
CA TRP A 47 -12.92 13.85 -0.44
C TRP A 47 -12.57 14.50 0.90
N PHE A 48 -12.93 13.85 2.00
CA PHE A 48 -12.55 14.31 3.34
C PHE A 48 -11.18 13.73 3.77
N MET A 49 -10.72 12.70 3.07
CA MET A 49 -9.41 12.11 3.31
C MET A 49 -8.81 11.61 1.99
N ASN A 50 -7.51 11.81 1.82
CA ASN A 50 -6.76 11.07 0.81
C ASN A 50 -5.50 10.45 1.41
N ILE A 51 -5.12 9.29 0.90
CA ILE A 51 -4.01 8.49 1.40
C ILE A 51 -3.08 8.21 0.21
N ASP A 52 -1.83 8.67 0.32
CA ASP A 52 -0.80 8.24 -0.64
C ASP A 52 -0.50 6.74 -0.40
N PRO A 53 -0.59 5.89 -1.41
CA PRO A 53 -0.20 4.48 -1.28
C PRO A 53 1.23 4.26 -0.79
N LYS A 54 2.10 5.25 -0.91
CA LYS A 54 3.48 5.25 -0.40
C LYS A 54 3.61 5.85 1.00
N ALA A 55 2.51 6.26 1.63
CA ALA A 55 2.52 6.86 2.96
C ALA A 55 3.24 5.96 3.98
N THR A 56 4.06 6.57 4.81
CA THR A 56 4.76 5.90 5.92
C THR A 56 4.25 6.36 7.28
N SER A 57 3.34 7.32 7.29
CA SER A 57 2.70 7.89 8.47
C SER A 57 1.34 8.47 8.08
N ILE A 58 0.40 8.50 9.01
CA ILE A 58 -0.86 9.24 8.87
C ILE A 58 -0.67 10.76 9.00
N ALA A 59 0.48 11.20 9.50
CA ALA A 59 0.77 12.62 9.67
C ALA A 59 1.12 13.28 8.34
N GLN A 60 0.53 14.45 8.07
CA GLN A 60 0.99 15.31 6.99
C GLN A 60 2.41 15.83 7.29
N PRO A 61 3.29 15.96 6.29
CA PRO A 61 3.12 15.73 4.86
C PRO A 61 3.42 14.29 4.40
N PHE A 62 3.46 13.31 5.32
CA PHE A 62 4.02 11.98 5.06
C PHE A 62 3.03 10.95 4.50
N GLY A 63 1.84 11.38 4.11
CA GLY A 63 1.04 10.47 3.35
C GLY A 63 -0.47 10.50 3.48
N CYS A 64 -1.05 11.14 4.48
CA CYS A 64 -2.49 11.36 4.55
C CYS A 64 -2.80 12.84 4.56
N ASN A 65 -3.79 13.24 3.76
CA ASN A 65 -4.44 14.53 3.91
C ASN A 65 -5.84 14.26 4.48
N PHE A 66 -6.10 14.77 5.68
CA PHE A 66 -7.34 14.57 6.39
C PHE A 66 -7.93 15.93 6.75
N GLU A 67 -9.13 16.21 6.24
CA GLU A 67 -9.83 17.49 6.43
C GLU A 67 -10.80 17.47 7.61
N GLY A 68 -11.01 16.31 8.20
CA GLY A 68 -11.97 16.07 9.28
C GLY A 68 -13.04 15.05 8.90
N TRP A 69 -13.66 14.42 9.89
CA TRP A 69 -14.77 13.51 9.65
C TRP A 69 -16.01 14.27 9.16
N PRO A 70 -16.83 13.69 8.27
CA PRO A 70 -18.06 14.35 7.81
C PRO A 70 -19.02 14.64 8.95
N GLU A 71 -19.44 15.90 9.06
CA GLU A 71 -20.37 16.33 10.11
C GLU A 71 -21.75 15.65 10.00
N ASP A 72 -22.20 15.37 8.77
CA ASP A 72 -23.48 14.70 8.50
C ASP A 72 -23.54 13.27 9.07
N TRP A 73 -22.39 12.65 9.40
CA TRP A 73 -22.39 11.30 10.00
C TRP A 73 -22.97 11.29 11.42
N SER A 74 -22.99 12.42 12.11
CA SER A 74 -23.68 12.58 13.39
C SER A 74 -25.11 13.12 13.27
N ASP A 75 -25.60 13.32 12.03
CA ASP A 75 -26.96 13.82 11.79
C ASP A 75 -27.95 12.65 11.68
N SER A 76 -28.98 12.68 12.56
CA SER A 76 -30.07 11.72 12.59
C SER A 76 -30.86 11.63 11.28
N ASP A 77 -31.07 12.78 10.62
CA ASP A 77 -31.81 12.86 9.37
C ASP A 77 -31.00 12.24 8.21
N TYR A 78 -29.68 12.38 8.23
CA TYR A 78 -28.81 11.76 7.26
C TYR A 78 -28.90 10.23 7.27
N TRP A 79 -29.04 9.65 8.47
CA TRP A 79 -29.16 8.19 8.64
C TRP A 79 -30.61 7.69 8.68
N ASN A 80 -31.59 8.57 8.88
CA ASN A 80 -32.97 8.23 9.21
C ASN A 80 -33.05 7.34 10.49
N MET A 81 -32.35 7.76 11.52
CA MET A 81 -32.22 7.11 12.83
C MET A 81 -32.53 8.08 13.95
N SER A 82 -32.51 7.62 15.20
CA SER A 82 -32.49 8.52 16.37
C SER A 82 -31.13 9.24 16.48
N VAL A 83 -31.09 10.31 17.24
CA VAL A 83 -29.86 11.09 17.47
C VAL A 83 -28.75 10.22 18.07
N ASP A 84 -29.08 9.42 19.09
CA ASP A 84 -28.11 8.58 19.78
C ASP A 84 -27.56 7.50 18.83
N GLU A 85 -28.40 6.86 18.01
CA GLU A 85 -27.98 5.87 17.01
C GLU A 85 -27.11 6.49 15.93
N ALA A 86 -27.37 7.75 15.53
CA ALA A 86 -26.53 8.44 14.53
C ALA A 86 -25.13 8.74 15.09
N PHE A 87 -25.02 9.16 16.34
CA PHE A 87 -23.74 9.34 17.01
C PHE A 87 -22.97 8.03 17.14
N ASP A 88 -23.62 6.95 17.60
CA ASP A 88 -23.01 5.64 17.71
C ASP A 88 -22.50 5.13 16.34
N MET A 89 -23.27 5.39 15.27
CA MET A 89 -22.85 5.03 13.90
C MET A 89 -21.65 5.85 13.43
N ALA A 90 -21.62 7.15 13.71
CA ALA A 90 -20.51 8.02 13.37
C ALA A 90 -19.23 7.56 14.07
N ASP A 91 -19.28 7.32 15.38
CA ASP A 91 -18.14 6.83 16.15
C ASP A 91 -17.66 5.48 15.64
N TYR A 92 -18.60 4.55 15.37
CA TYR A 92 -18.26 3.24 14.80
C TYR A 92 -17.51 3.36 13.45
N LEU A 93 -18.02 4.20 12.53
CA LEU A 93 -17.36 4.37 11.21
C LEU A 93 -15.98 5.00 11.35
N GLN A 94 -15.84 6.02 12.20
CA GLN A 94 -14.58 6.69 12.45
C GLN A 94 -13.53 5.71 12.98
N ASP A 95 -13.89 4.94 14.00
CA ASP A 95 -13.00 3.95 14.62
C ASP A 95 -12.58 2.86 13.63
N MET A 96 -13.54 2.31 12.87
CA MET A 96 -13.27 1.23 11.92
C MET A 96 -12.42 1.69 10.74
N ILE A 97 -12.67 2.89 10.22
CA ILE A 97 -11.88 3.46 9.12
C ILE A 97 -10.48 3.80 9.61
N ALA A 98 -10.35 4.41 10.80
CA ALA A 98 -9.07 4.72 11.40
C ALA A 98 -8.21 3.46 11.61
N ASP A 99 -8.79 2.38 12.18
CA ASP A 99 -8.08 1.09 12.37
C ASP A 99 -7.60 0.50 11.02
N LEU A 100 -8.44 0.53 10.00
CA LEU A 100 -8.06 0.04 8.67
C LEU A 100 -6.91 0.85 8.06
N ILE A 101 -6.92 2.18 8.23
CA ILE A 101 -5.87 3.06 7.73
C ILE A 101 -4.58 2.83 8.50
N ASP A 102 -4.63 2.71 9.82
CA ASP A 102 -3.45 2.42 10.65
C ASP A 102 -2.80 1.10 10.25
N ARG A 103 -3.60 0.05 10.02
CA ARG A 103 -3.11 -1.25 9.55
C ARG A 103 -2.53 -1.17 8.14
N TYR A 104 -3.16 -0.38 7.27
CA TYR A 104 -2.64 -0.13 5.92
C TYR A 104 -1.30 0.61 5.97
N ILE A 105 -1.18 1.66 6.79
CA ILE A 105 0.08 2.40 6.96
C ILE A 105 1.18 1.53 7.60
N ALA A 106 0.81 0.65 8.53
CA ALA A 106 1.73 -0.32 9.13
C ALA A 106 2.19 -1.42 8.13
N THR A 107 1.41 -1.66 7.07
CA THR A 107 1.81 -2.58 6.01
C THR A 107 2.98 -1.98 5.21
N PRO A 108 4.09 -2.70 5.00
CA PRO A 108 5.18 -2.24 4.15
C PRO A 108 4.70 -1.82 2.76
N VAL A 109 5.20 -0.69 2.25
CA VAL A 109 4.74 -0.08 0.98
C VAL A 109 4.72 -1.07 -0.19
N PHE A 110 5.73 -1.93 -0.27
CA PHE A 110 5.85 -2.93 -1.33
C PHE A 110 4.84 -4.08 -1.24
N LEU A 111 4.16 -4.25 -0.09
CA LEU A 111 3.09 -5.23 0.10
C LEU A 111 1.69 -4.64 -0.12
N ARG A 112 1.57 -3.31 -0.20
CA ARG A 112 0.27 -2.65 -0.40
C ARG A 112 -0.22 -2.70 -1.83
N ASP A 113 0.71 -2.71 -2.78
CA ASP A 113 0.36 -2.58 -4.20
C ASP A 113 1.45 -3.20 -5.07
N GLU A 114 1.10 -4.25 -5.80
CA GLU A 114 2.00 -4.90 -6.76
C GLU A 114 2.47 -3.95 -7.87
N THR A 115 1.67 -2.91 -8.18
CA THR A 115 2.04 -1.89 -9.17
C THR A 115 3.00 -0.84 -8.65
N ILE A 116 3.11 -0.65 -7.31
CA ILE A 116 4.11 0.26 -6.71
C ILE A 116 5.52 -0.34 -6.78
N LEU A 117 5.64 -1.64 -6.80
CA LEU A 117 6.85 -2.34 -7.24
C LEU A 117 7.11 -2.19 -8.75
N SER A 118 6.38 -1.25 -9.39
CA SER A 118 6.57 -0.94 -10.77
C SER A 118 8.05 -0.66 -11.07
N SER A 119 8.43 -1.11 -12.22
CA SER A 119 9.67 -0.98 -12.96
C SER A 119 10.86 -0.24 -12.30
N VAL A 120 10.65 0.93 -11.70
CA VAL A 120 11.74 1.74 -11.14
C VAL A 120 12.33 1.15 -9.86
N THR A 121 11.51 0.66 -8.93
CA THR A 121 12.01 0.08 -7.68
C THR A 121 12.58 -1.32 -7.92
N LYS A 122 11.95 -2.10 -8.82
CA LYS A 122 12.42 -3.40 -9.27
C LYS A 122 13.75 -3.24 -9.99
N GLU A 123 13.85 -2.34 -10.96
CA GLU A 123 15.09 -2.06 -11.69
C GLU A 123 16.19 -1.52 -10.79
N ALA A 124 15.89 -0.60 -9.87
CA ALA A 124 16.87 -0.06 -8.92
C ALA A 124 17.40 -1.16 -7.99
N LEU A 125 16.52 -2.01 -7.43
CA LEU A 125 16.89 -3.11 -6.58
C LEU A 125 17.76 -4.13 -7.36
N LEU A 126 17.33 -4.51 -8.56
CA LEU A 126 18.07 -5.42 -9.43
C LEU A 126 19.41 -4.84 -9.86
N HIS A 127 19.48 -3.56 -10.14
CA HIS A 127 20.75 -2.88 -10.46
C HIS A 127 21.71 -2.91 -9.28
N GLN A 128 21.24 -2.63 -8.06
CA GLN A 128 22.04 -2.71 -6.85
C GLN A 128 22.52 -4.13 -6.57
N LEU A 129 21.64 -5.14 -6.72
CA LEU A 129 21.98 -6.55 -6.56
C LEU A 129 22.99 -7.00 -7.59
N LYS A 130 22.81 -6.65 -8.87
CA LYS A 130 23.80 -6.91 -9.93
C LYS A 130 25.16 -6.30 -9.59
N GLY A 131 25.19 -5.07 -9.10
CA GLY A 131 26.41 -4.40 -8.68
C GLY A 131 27.10 -5.14 -7.53
N ALA A 132 26.36 -5.58 -6.53
CA ALA A 132 26.90 -6.32 -5.39
C ALA A 132 27.42 -7.72 -5.81
N ILE A 133 26.64 -8.46 -6.61
CA ILE A 133 26.98 -9.83 -7.03
C ILE A 133 28.18 -9.84 -8.00
N ASN A 134 28.26 -8.85 -8.89
CA ASN A 134 29.33 -8.75 -9.89
C ASN A 134 30.59 -8.03 -9.34
N ASN A 135 30.59 -7.63 -8.08
CA ASN A 135 31.77 -7.02 -7.47
C ASN A 135 32.90 -8.05 -7.36
N LYS A 136 33.95 -7.84 -8.16
CA LYS A 136 35.12 -8.76 -8.21
C LYS A 136 35.89 -8.84 -6.88
N ASN A 137 35.66 -7.88 -5.99
CA ASN A 137 36.33 -7.83 -4.67
C ASN A 137 35.59 -8.67 -3.59
N LEU A 138 34.42 -9.22 -3.90
CA LEU A 138 33.70 -10.11 -2.99
C LEU A 138 34.22 -11.54 -3.10
N SER A 139 34.38 -12.21 -1.96
CA SER A 139 34.66 -13.64 -1.91
C SER A 139 33.50 -14.48 -2.47
N ALA A 140 33.74 -15.73 -2.81
CA ALA A 140 32.71 -16.65 -3.29
C ALA A 140 31.57 -16.81 -2.26
N GLU A 141 31.93 -16.91 -0.97
CA GLU A 141 30.97 -17.03 0.12
C GLU A 141 30.11 -15.75 0.26
N ALA A 142 30.74 -14.56 0.13
CA ALA A 142 30.01 -13.29 0.18
C ALA A 142 29.03 -13.16 -1.00
N ARG A 143 29.39 -13.63 -2.21
CA ARG A 143 28.48 -13.65 -3.35
C ARG A 143 27.32 -14.62 -3.16
N GLU A 144 27.58 -15.81 -2.59
CA GLU A 144 26.53 -16.77 -2.24
C GLU A 144 25.56 -16.20 -1.20
N ALA A 145 26.09 -15.50 -0.19
CA ALA A 145 25.27 -14.81 0.80
C ALA A 145 24.40 -13.72 0.16
N CYS A 146 24.93 -12.93 -0.79
CA CYS A 146 24.17 -11.95 -1.55
C CYS A 146 23.07 -12.61 -2.39
N LEU A 147 23.34 -13.75 -2.99
CA LEU A 147 22.34 -14.52 -3.74
C LEU A 147 21.22 -15.03 -2.84
N LYS A 148 21.55 -15.63 -1.70
CA LYS A 148 20.54 -16.08 -0.71
C LYS A 148 19.70 -14.92 -0.21
N TYR A 149 20.32 -13.77 0.04
CA TYR A 149 19.59 -12.56 0.43
C TYR A 149 18.66 -12.08 -0.70
N ALA A 150 19.17 -12.06 -1.96
CA ALA A 150 18.35 -11.71 -3.12
C ALA A 150 17.15 -12.66 -3.27
N HIS A 151 17.35 -13.97 -3.17
CA HIS A 151 16.25 -14.94 -3.16
C HIS A 151 15.23 -14.66 -2.07
N GLY A 152 15.68 -14.38 -0.85
CA GLY A 152 14.79 -14.02 0.26
C GLY A 152 13.96 -12.77 -0.04
N VAL A 153 14.58 -11.72 -0.59
CA VAL A 153 13.89 -10.49 -0.98
C VAL A 153 12.90 -10.75 -2.11
N PHE A 154 13.29 -11.47 -3.15
CA PHE A 154 12.40 -11.76 -4.28
C PHE A 154 11.25 -12.67 -3.90
N ASN A 155 11.45 -13.66 -3.04
CA ASN A 155 10.38 -14.49 -2.48
C ASN A 155 9.38 -13.65 -1.70
N THR A 156 9.88 -12.76 -0.82
CA THR A 156 9.03 -11.86 -0.04
C THR A 156 8.23 -10.91 -0.94
N LEU A 157 8.80 -10.51 -2.07
CA LEU A 157 8.19 -9.60 -3.03
C LEU A 157 7.37 -10.33 -4.12
N CYS A 158 7.25 -11.65 -4.05
CA CYS A 158 6.60 -12.48 -5.09
C CYS A 158 7.18 -12.28 -6.50
N LEU A 159 8.45 -11.90 -6.58
CA LEU A 159 9.14 -11.60 -7.85
C LEU A 159 9.99 -12.76 -8.38
N GLU A 160 9.96 -13.93 -7.73
CA GLU A 160 10.79 -15.09 -8.11
C GLU A 160 10.57 -15.60 -9.52
N ARG A 161 9.36 -15.40 -10.06
CA ARG A 161 9.00 -15.86 -11.40
C ARG A 161 9.69 -15.09 -12.52
N ASP A 162 10.30 -13.96 -12.19
CA ASP A 162 10.79 -12.98 -13.17
C ASP A 162 12.31 -13.01 -13.37
N TYR A 163 13.01 -13.92 -12.71
CA TYR A 163 14.46 -14.03 -12.90
C TYR A 163 14.98 -15.45 -12.68
N GLU A 164 16.03 -15.79 -13.40
CA GLU A 164 16.90 -16.94 -13.11
C GLU A 164 18.30 -16.43 -12.80
N ALA A 165 18.86 -16.89 -11.69
CA ALA A 165 20.24 -16.59 -11.33
C ALA A 165 21.12 -17.81 -11.63
N THR A 166 22.04 -17.65 -12.54
CA THR A 166 23.00 -18.69 -12.91
C THR A 166 24.37 -18.32 -12.40
N VAL A 167 24.95 -19.14 -11.53
CA VAL A 167 26.31 -18.99 -11.07
C VAL A 167 27.23 -19.75 -12.02
N LYS A 168 28.03 -19.02 -12.80
CA LYS A 168 29.10 -19.63 -13.62
C LYS A 168 30.42 -19.50 -12.85
N PRO A 169 31.11 -20.61 -12.54
CA PRO A 169 32.33 -20.59 -11.71
C PRO A 169 33.45 -19.71 -12.25
N GLU A 170 33.50 -19.51 -13.55
CA GLU A 170 34.61 -18.82 -14.25
C GLU A 170 34.28 -17.35 -14.62
N ARG A 171 33.04 -16.91 -14.58
CA ARG A 171 32.64 -15.58 -15.10
C ARG A 171 31.80 -14.71 -14.14
N GLY A 172 31.57 -15.16 -12.93
CA GLY A 172 30.69 -14.47 -12.00
C GLY A 172 29.23 -14.91 -12.12
N VAL A 173 28.33 -14.16 -11.48
CA VAL A 173 26.89 -14.42 -11.48
C VAL A 173 26.24 -13.66 -12.62
N GLU A 174 25.55 -14.34 -13.50
CA GLU A 174 24.71 -13.74 -14.52
C GLU A 174 23.24 -13.91 -14.11
N ILE A 175 22.54 -12.81 -13.99
CA ILE A 175 21.10 -12.82 -13.76
C ILE A 175 20.44 -12.66 -15.14
N VAL A 176 19.74 -13.69 -15.57
CA VAL A 176 19.00 -13.70 -16.85
C VAL A 176 17.53 -13.47 -16.53
N PHE A 177 16.92 -12.49 -17.19
CA PHE A 177 15.48 -12.24 -17.10
C PHE A 177 14.80 -12.88 -18.31
N PRO A 178 13.68 -13.58 -18.11
CA PRO A 178 12.88 -14.00 -19.25
C PRO A 178 12.34 -12.76 -19.99
N ASN A 179 12.37 -12.84 -21.33
CA ASN A 179 11.82 -11.82 -22.23
C ASN A 179 10.29 -11.74 -22.12
#